data_f657177ddb506bd15ab8252ffbf920d2
#
_entry.id   f657177ddb506bd15ab8252ffbf920d2
#
_cell.length_a   1.000
_cell.length_b   1.000
_cell.length_c   1.000
_cell.angle_alpha   90.00
_cell.angle_beta   90.00
_cell.angle_gamma   90.00
#
_symmetry.space_group_name_H-M   'P 1'
#
loop_
_entity.id
_entity.type
_entity.pdbx_description
1 polymer ?
#
loop_
_entity_poly.entity_id
_entity_poly.type
_entity_poly.pdbx_seq_one_letter_code
_entity_poly.pdbx_strand_id
1 'polypeptide(L)'
;MTLPLQGNRIREIATELTDAEPVMIINTHYHLDHTHGNPAFAPGTRVLSTERTLSHLQALDTDFWTGDAAQLLPNETFSDRRRIVVGSKTIDLMHVGRGHTDGDLVVLLPDENAVHMGDLHFNRHYPNIDLEAGGSVRDWPMTLERVLEFEFEIVSPGHGATTDRDGIRQFQSFMAQLSQIGSDAAAQGTSLADTLQTDRLTADEGYEPISFVVSLGLDRPFVLQRAWEEATGNFERLN
;
A
#
# COMPACT_ATOMS: atom_id res chain seq x y z
N MET A 1 12.85 -0.10 -1.95
CA MET A 1 13.14 -1.13 -2.98
C MET A 1 13.61 -2.38 -2.26
N THR A 2 12.69 -3.30 -1.93
CA THR A 2 13.10 -4.61 -1.40
C THR A 2 13.62 -5.47 -2.54
N LEU A 3 14.80 -5.14 -3.00
CA LEU A 3 15.57 -6.04 -3.84
C LEU A 3 15.88 -7.32 -3.05
N PRO A 4 16.25 -8.42 -3.68
CA PRO A 4 16.63 -9.66 -3.01
C PRO A 4 17.65 -9.49 -1.87
N LEU A 5 18.56 -8.50 -1.96
CA LEU A 5 19.50 -8.15 -0.89
C LEU A 5 18.81 -7.67 0.40
N GLN A 6 17.74 -6.88 0.28
CA GLN A 6 16.97 -6.42 1.45
C GLN A 6 16.09 -7.55 2.00
N GLY A 7 15.52 -8.39 1.13
CA GLY A 7 14.85 -9.62 1.53
C GLY A 7 15.75 -10.53 2.37
N ASN A 8 17.02 -10.73 1.97
CA ASN A 8 18.00 -11.46 2.76
C ASN A 8 18.22 -10.81 4.13
N ARG A 9 18.35 -9.48 4.18
CA ARG A 9 18.53 -8.77 5.46
C ARG A 9 17.32 -8.89 6.38
N ILE A 10 16.09 -8.82 5.83
CA ILE A 10 14.85 -9.05 6.59
C ILE A 10 14.84 -10.47 7.17
N ARG A 11 15.15 -11.48 6.35
CA ARG A 11 15.23 -12.88 6.80
C ARG A 11 16.26 -13.07 7.91
N GLU A 12 17.47 -12.52 7.75
CA GLU A 12 18.53 -12.55 8.77
C GLU A 12 18.05 -11.94 10.09
N ILE A 13 17.49 -10.72 10.05
CA ILE A 13 16.98 -10.04 11.25
C ILE A 13 15.88 -10.88 11.91
N ALA A 14 14.91 -11.40 11.13
CA ALA A 14 13.84 -12.23 11.67
C ALA A 14 14.41 -13.49 12.34
N THR A 15 15.39 -14.15 11.72
CA THR A 15 16.05 -15.32 12.29
C THR A 15 16.85 -14.97 13.57
N GLU A 16 17.59 -13.85 13.57
CA GLU A 16 18.29 -13.36 14.76
C GLU A 16 17.36 -13.08 15.94
N LEU A 17 16.17 -12.52 15.67
CA LEU A 17 15.20 -12.15 16.70
C LEU A 17 14.41 -13.34 17.26
N THR A 18 14.21 -14.38 16.46
CA THR A 18 13.29 -15.48 16.81
C THR A 18 14.00 -16.82 17.00
N ASP A 19 15.31 -16.90 16.69
CA ASP A 19 16.11 -18.14 16.63
C ASP A 19 15.44 -19.20 15.71
N ALA A 20 14.70 -18.73 14.69
CA ALA A 20 14.00 -19.60 13.74
C ALA A 20 13.90 -18.94 12.37
N GLU A 21 13.89 -19.75 11.31
CA GLU A 21 13.62 -19.25 9.95
C GLU A 21 12.15 -18.81 9.83
N PRO A 22 11.89 -17.70 9.10
CA PRO A 22 10.53 -17.28 8.80
C PRO A 22 9.73 -18.37 8.06
N VAL A 23 8.56 -18.67 8.53
CA VAL A 23 7.69 -19.74 7.98
C VAL A 23 6.71 -19.25 6.93
N MET A 24 6.56 -17.92 6.81
CA MET A 24 5.52 -17.32 6.00
C MET A 24 5.91 -15.89 5.60
N ILE A 25 5.45 -15.49 4.42
CA ILE A 25 5.47 -14.12 3.91
C ILE A 25 4.03 -13.66 3.74
N ILE A 26 3.75 -12.40 4.03
CA ILE A 26 2.47 -11.76 3.77
C ILE A 26 2.78 -10.53 2.90
N ASN A 27 2.30 -10.52 1.65
CA ASN A 27 2.42 -9.38 0.76
C ASN A 27 1.16 -8.50 0.90
N THR A 28 1.34 -7.26 1.31
CA THR A 28 0.23 -6.30 1.50
C THR A 28 -0.38 -5.86 0.19
N HIS A 29 0.44 -5.68 -0.84
CA HIS A 29 0.06 -5.35 -2.21
C HIS A 29 1.17 -5.76 -3.17
N TYR A 30 1.07 -5.45 -4.48
CA TYR A 30 1.92 -6.05 -5.50
C TYR A 30 3.24 -5.30 -5.77
N HIS A 31 3.41 -4.06 -5.31
CA HIS A 31 4.58 -3.26 -5.67
C HIS A 31 5.92 -3.88 -5.27
N LEU A 32 6.92 -3.56 -6.06
CA LEU A 32 8.24 -4.18 -6.03
C LEU A 32 8.95 -4.04 -4.68
N ASP A 33 8.79 -2.93 -3.99
CA ASP A 33 9.39 -2.67 -2.68
C ASP A 33 8.71 -3.44 -1.53
N HIS A 34 7.60 -4.11 -1.79
CA HIS A 34 6.89 -4.99 -0.86
C HIS A 34 6.97 -6.47 -1.25
N THR A 35 7.40 -6.81 -2.48
CA THR A 35 7.32 -8.18 -3.00
C THR A 35 8.64 -8.74 -3.53
N HIS A 36 9.52 -7.90 -4.12
CA HIS A 36 10.77 -8.38 -4.72
C HIS A 36 11.80 -8.92 -3.71
N GLY A 37 11.53 -8.80 -2.42
CA GLY A 37 12.28 -9.48 -1.36
C GLY A 37 11.91 -10.96 -1.18
N ASN A 38 10.77 -11.41 -1.71
CA ASN A 38 10.30 -12.79 -1.54
C ASN A 38 11.33 -13.86 -1.97
N PRO A 39 12.05 -13.71 -3.12
CA PRO A 39 13.02 -14.71 -3.57
C PRO A 39 14.22 -14.95 -2.62
N ALA A 40 14.40 -14.12 -1.59
CA ALA A 40 15.40 -14.35 -0.57
C ALA A 40 15.04 -15.47 0.42
N PHE A 41 13.79 -15.92 0.41
CA PHE A 41 13.29 -16.97 1.29
C PHE A 41 13.39 -18.34 0.60
N ALA A 42 13.28 -19.40 1.40
CA ALA A 42 13.42 -20.76 0.88
C ALA A 42 12.31 -21.12 -0.12
N PRO A 43 12.60 -21.88 -1.18
CA PRO A 43 11.56 -22.45 -2.03
C PRO A 43 10.53 -23.22 -1.20
N GLY A 44 9.24 -23.02 -1.49
CA GLY A 44 8.15 -23.62 -0.72
C GLY A 44 7.74 -22.84 0.52
N THR A 45 8.34 -21.68 0.81
CA THR A 45 7.80 -20.74 1.80
C THR A 45 6.37 -20.38 1.44
N ARG A 46 5.50 -20.35 2.43
CA ARG A 46 4.12 -19.90 2.26
C ARG A 46 4.12 -18.39 1.99
N VAL A 47 3.52 -17.97 0.89
CA VAL A 47 3.36 -16.56 0.53
C VAL A 47 1.87 -16.26 0.41
N LEU A 48 1.37 -15.41 1.30
CA LEU A 48 -0.03 -15.02 1.37
C LEU A 48 -0.25 -13.62 0.76
N SER A 49 -1.33 -13.46 0.03
CA SER A 49 -1.82 -12.17 -0.45
C SER A 49 -3.31 -12.21 -0.73
N THR A 50 -3.89 -11.08 -1.16
CA THR A 50 -5.20 -11.09 -1.81
C THR A 50 -5.08 -11.69 -3.22
N GLU A 51 -6.19 -12.21 -3.75
CA GLU A 51 -6.28 -12.69 -5.15
C GLU A 51 -5.95 -11.57 -6.15
N ARG A 52 -6.35 -10.32 -5.85
CA ARG A 52 -6.06 -9.15 -6.68
C ARG A 52 -4.56 -8.84 -6.72
N THR A 53 -3.89 -8.86 -5.57
CA THR A 53 -2.44 -8.70 -5.49
C THR A 53 -1.71 -9.73 -6.37
N LEU A 54 -2.08 -11.01 -6.31
CA LEU A 54 -1.50 -12.03 -7.19
C LEU A 54 -1.79 -11.73 -8.66
N SER A 55 -3.01 -11.30 -8.99
CA SER A 55 -3.37 -10.95 -10.37
C SER A 55 -2.53 -9.79 -10.91
N HIS A 56 -2.26 -8.76 -10.07
CA HIS A 56 -1.40 -7.64 -10.46
C HIS A 56 0.07 -8.06 -10.64
N LEU A 57 0.62 -8.90 -9.76
CA LEU A 57 1.97 -9.46 -9.94
C LEU A 57 2.11 -10.21 -11.27
N GLN A 58 1.07 -10.94 -11.66
CA GLN A 58 1.06 -11.71 -12.90
C GLN A 58 0.79 -10.87 -14.16
N ALA A 59 0.17 -9.70 -14.02
CA ALA A 59 -0.22 -8.86 -15.16
C ALA A 59 0.68 -7.64 -15.36
N LEU A 60 1.15 -7.02 -14.27
CA LEU A 60 1.81 -5.72 -14.28
C LEU A 60 3.31 -5.80 -13.91
N ASP A 61 3.78 -6.94 -13.37
CA ASP A 61 5.17 -7.11 -12.91
C ASP A 61 5.81 -8.40 -13.47
N THR A 62 5.49 -8.74 -14.70
CA THR A 62 5.85 -10.01 -15.35
C THR A 62 7.34 -10.21 -15.53
N ASP A 63 8.11 -9.13 -15.71
CA ASP A 63 9.54 -9.21 -16.01
C ASP A 63 10.36 -9.75 -14.85
N PHE A 64 9.95 -9.44 -13.63
CA PHE A 64 10.62 -9.91 -12.42
C PHE A 64 10.27 -11.35 -12.07
N TRP A 65 8.99 -11.74 -12.18
CA TRP A 65 8.47 -13.02 -11.72
C TRP A 65 8.71 -14.16 -12.71
N THR A 66 9.98 -14.40 -13.02
CA THR A 66 10.45 -15.45 -13.93
C THR A 66 11.43 -16.39 -13.25
N GLY A 67 11.61 -17.60 -13.78
CA GLY A 67 12.58 -18.57 -13.24
C GLY A 67 12.34 -18.88 -11.77
N ASP A 68 13.41 -18.77 -10.97
CA ASP A 68 13.34 -19.08 -9.53
C ASP A 68 12.50 -18.06 -8.74
N ALA A 69 12.42 -16.80 -9.17
CA ALA A 69 11.58 -15.80 -8.52
C ALA A 69 10.11 -16.18 -8.57
N ALA A 70 9.65 -16.77 -9.67
CA ALA A 70 8.25 -17.20 -9.82
C ALA A 70 7.81 -18.24 -8.78
N GLN A 71 8.72 -18.98 -8.17
CA GLN A 71 8.41 -19.95 -7.12
C GLN A 71 7.97 -19.29 -5.81
N LEU A 72 8.25 -17.98 -5.65
CA LEU A 72 7.90 -17.17 -4.48
C LEU A 72 6.78 -16.16 -4.77
N LEU A 73 6.05 -16.31 -5.88
CA LEU A 73 4.74 -15.68 -6.05
C LEU A 73 3.78 -16.16 -4.94
N PRO A 74 2.79 -15.36 -4.55
CA PRO A 74 1.76 -15.80 -3.60
C PRO A 74 1.17 -17.16 -4.00
N ASN A 75 1.28 -18.12 -3.10
CA ASN A 75 0.79 -19.50 -3.27
C ASN A 75 -0.41 -19.82 -2.37
N GLU A 76 -0.80 -18.88 -1.52
CA GLU A 76 -2.04 -18.89 -0.75
C GLU A 76 -2.74 -17.55 -0.90
N THR A 77 -3.92 -17.53 -1.50
CA THR A 77 -4.70 -16.32 -1.72
C THR A 77 -6.07 -16.37 -1.03
N PHE A 78 -6.65 -15.20 -0.84
CA PHE A 78 -8.01 -15.03 -0.33
C PHE A 78 -8.62 -13.71 -0.88
N SER A 79 -9.95 -13.60 -0.86
CA SER A 79 -10.64 -12.40 -1.38
C SER A 79 -10.68 -11.25 -0.37
N ASP A 80 -11.23 -11.51 0.84
CA ASP A 80 -11.55 -10.43 1.77
C ASP A 80 -10.87 -10.56 3.14
N ARG A 81 -10.96 -11.74 3.78
CA ARG A 81 -10.45 -11.95 5.13
C ARG A 81 -9.83 -13.33 5.30
N ARG A 82 -8.74 -13.37 6.06
CA ARG A 82 -8.12 -14.62 6.50
C ARG A 82 -7.56 -14.45 7.91
N ARG A 83 -7.93 -15.36 8.80
CA ARG A 83 -7.29 -15.49 10.11
C ARG A 83 -6.26 -16.60 10.06
N ILE A 84 -5.09 -16.34 10.59
CA ILE A 84 -4.01 -17.32 10.76
C ILE A 84 -3.54 -17.32 12.21
N VAL A 85 -3.03 -18.46 12.65
CA VAL A 85 -2.43 -18.61 13.97
C VAL A 85 -1.01 -19.11 13.80
N VAL A 86 -0.05 -18.39 14.38
CA VAL A 86 1.37 -18.75 14.37
C VAL A 86 1.84 -18.85 15.81
N GLY A 87 2.12 -20.07 16.26
CA GLY A 87 2.37 -20.33 17.68
C GLY A 87 1.14 -19.97 18.52
N SER A 88 1.32 -19.04 19.47
CA SER A 88 0.23 -18.52 20.30
C SER A 88 -0.39 -17.22 19.75
N LYS A 89 0.08 -16.70 18.63
CA LYS A 89 -0.31 -15.40 18.09
C LYS A 89 -1.39 -15.52 17.03
N THR A 90 -2.36 -14.64 17.09
CA THR A 90 -3.41 -14.48 16.07
C THR A 90 -3.04 -13.33 15.13
N ILE A 91 -3.22 -13.54 13.83
CA ILE A 91 -3.02 -12.54 12.80
C ILE A 91 -4.29 -12.50 11.95
N ASP A 92 -4.91 -11.34 11.86
CA ASP A 92 -6.07 -11.11 11.00
C ASP A 92 -5.64 -10.33 9.74
N LEU A 93 -5.79 -10.97 8.60
CA LEU A 93 -5.53 -10.40 7.29
C LEU A 93 -6.84 -9.92 6.69
N MET A 94 -6.89 -8.65 6.25
CA MET A 94 -8.15 -8.06 5.80
C MET A 94 -7.94 -7.14 4.60
N HIS A 95 -8.68 -7.39 3.53
CA HIS A 95 -8.94 -6.41 2.50
C HIS A 95 -10.19 -5.61 2.88
N VAL A 96 -10.03 -4.34 3.17
CA VAL A 96 -11.12 -3.48 3.68
C VAL A 96 -11.64 -2.48 2.65
N GLY A 97 -11.05 -2.48 1.48
CA GLY A 97 -11.38 -1.60 0.38
C GLY A 97 -10.14 -1.20 -0.40
N ARG A 98 -10.34 -0.47 -1.46
CA ARG A 98 -9.25 0.02 -2.30
C ARG A 98 -8.78 1.40 -1.85
N GLY A 99 -7.52 1.67 -2.09
CA GLY A 99 -6.89 2.95 -1.78
C GLY A 99 -5.68 3.14 -2.67
N HIS A 100 -4.53 2.63 -2.26
CA HIS A 100 -3.30 2.63 -3.02
C HIS A 100 -3.41 1.75 -4.29
N THR A 101 -3.94 0.53 -4.11
CA THR A 101 -4.38 -0.40 -5.17
C THR A 101 -5.77 -0.94 -4.84
N ASP A 102 -6.34 -1.81 -5.68
CA ASP A 102 -7.56 -2.54 -5.32
C ASP A 102 -7.28 -3.87 -4.60
N GLY A 103 -6.01 -4.24 -4.44
CA GLY A 103 -5.56 -5.46 -3.76
C GLY A 103 -5.01 -5.25 -2.35
N ASP A 104 -5.05 -4.02 -1.83
CA ASP A 104 -4.44 -3.66 -0.55
C ASP A 104 -4.93 -4.52 0.62
N LEU A 105 -3.99 -4.91 1.45
CA LEU A 105 -4.20 -5.77 2.61
C LEU A 105 -3.68 -5.09 3.88
N VAL A 106 -4.49 -5.07 4.93
CA VAL A 106 -4.04 -4.73 6.29
C VAL A 106 -3.82 -5.99 7.12
N VAL A 107 -2.80 -5.94 7.97
CA VAL A 107 -2.42 -7.03 8.89
C VAL A 107 -2.66 -6.57 10.30
N LEU A 108 -3.74 -7.03 10.92
CA LEU A 108 -4.06 -6.74 12.31
C LEU A 108 -3.39 -7.79 13.20
N LEU A 109 -2.72 -7.30 14.23
CA LEU A 109 -2.04 -8.07 15.27
C LEU A 109 -2.70 -7.79 16.63
N PRO A 110 -3.82 -8.46 16.95
CA PRO A 110 -4.62 -8.14 18.13
C PRO A 110 -3.83 -8.30 19.44
N ASP A 111 -2.97 -9.31 19.51
CA ASP A 111 -2.16 -9.59 20.70
C ASP A 111 -1.11 -8.50 20.96
N GLU A 112 -0.70 -7.76 19.94
CA GLU A 112 0.27 -6.66 19.98
C GLU A 112 -0.41 -5.29 19.99
N ASN A 113 -1.73 -5.23 19.91
CA ASN A 113 -2.49 -3.99 19.78
C ASN A 113 -2.01 -3.12 18.61
N ALA A 114 -1.71 -3.77 17.48
CA ALA A 114 -1.02 -3.16 16.34
C ALA A 114 -1.68 -3.53 15.01
N VAL A 115 -1.52 -2.64 14.02
CA VAL A 115 -1.87 -2.88 12.63
C VAL A 115 -0.72 -2.49 11.71
N HIS A 116 -0.39 -3.35 10.74
CA HIS A 116 0.46 -2.97 9.60
C HIS A 116 -0.43 -2.72 8.40
N MET A 117 -0.30 -1.54 7.81
CA MET A 117 -1.23 -1.05 6.80
C MET A 117 -0.72 -1.19 5.36
N GLY A 118 0.55 -1.61 5.19
CA GLY A 118 1.15 -1.46 3.87
C GLY A 118 0.96 -0.04 3.36
N ASP A 119 0.80 0.10 2.05
CA ASP A 119 0.66 1.40 1.39
C ASP A 119 -0.76 1.99 1.43
N LEU A 120 -1.67 1.38 2.20
CA LEU A 120 -2.87 2.09 2.62
C LEU A 120 -2.57 3.25 3.56
N HIS A 121 -1.34 3.34 4.10
CA HIS A 121 -0.92 4.47 4.92
C HIS A 121 0.51 4.90 4.63
N PHE A 122 0.64 6.18 4.22
CA PHE A 122 1.90 6.91 4.08
C PHE A 122 1.97 7.95 5.20
N ASN A 123 2.78 7.69 6.22
CA ASN A 123 2.87 8.62 7.34
C ASN A 123 3.74 9.82 6.97
N ARG A 124 3.11 10.99 6.76
CA ARG A 124 3.75 12.26 6.38
C ARG A 124 4.50 12.23 5.04
N HIS A 125 4.12 11.34 4.14
CA HIS A 125 4.64 11.29 2.78
C HIS A 125 3.51 11.34 1.77
N TYR A 126 3.79 11.88 0.57
CA TYR A 126 2.85 11.80 -0.55
C TYR A 126 2.72 10.35 -1.02
N PRO A 127 1.50 9.81 -1.12
CA PRO A 127 1.29 8.43 -1.50
C PRO A 127 1.49 8.22 -3.00
N ASN A 128 1.91 7.03 -3.37
CA ASN A 128 1.64 6.52 -4.70
C ASN A 128 0.15 6.17 -4.81
N ILE A 129 -0.48 6.60 -5.90
CA ILE A 129 -1.89 6.32 -6.21
C ILE A 129 -1.90 5.56 -7.53
N ASP A 130 -2.00 4.25 -7.45
CA ASP A 130 -1.90 3.38 -8.62
C ASP A 130 -3.28 3.12 -9.25
N LEU A 131 -3.69 4.07 -10.10
CA LEU A 131 -4.97 3.96 -10.81
C LEU A 131 -4.99 2.78 -11.78
N GLU A 132 -3.84 2.32 -12.28
CA GLU A 132 -3.75 1.17 -13.18
C GLU A 132 -4.09 -0.14 -12.46
N ALA A 133 -3.63 -0.28 -11.23
CA ALA A 133 -3.98 -1.40 -10.35
C ALA A 133 -5.24 -1.14 -9.52
N GLY A 134 -6.13 -0.27 -10.00
CA GLY A 134 -7.44 -0.03 -9.41
C GLY A 134 -7.44 0.78 -8.10
N GLY A 135 -6.34 1.47 -7.80
CA GLY A 135 -6.28 2.44 -6.70
C GLY A 135 -7.33 3.54 -6.85
N SER A 136 -7.65 4.25 -5.77
CA SER A 136 -8.73 5.24 -5.79
C SER A 136 -8.56 6.32 -4.74
N VAL A 137 -8.33 7.55 -5.17
CA VAL A 137 -8.36 8.75 -4.32
C VAL A 137 -9.72 8.91 -3.67
N ARG A 138 -10.79 8.67 -4.44
CA ARG A 138 -12.17 8.84 -4.00
C ARG A 138 -12.57 7.87 -2.89
N ASP A 139 -12.21 6.60 -3.03
CA ASP A 139 -12.66 5.55 -2.12
C ASP A 139 -11.74 5.41 -0.89
N TRP A 140 -10.50 5.90 -0.98
CA TRP A 140 -9.47 5.75 0.07
C TRP A 140 -9.90 6.28 1.45
N PRO A 141 -10.53 7.47 1.58
CA PRO A 141 -10.99 7.95 2.89
C PRO A 141 -11.97 6.99 3.59
N MET A 142 -12.86 6.35 2.84
CA MET A 142 -13.80 5.36 3.39
C MET A 142 -13.09 4.04 3.75
N THR A 143 -12.09 3.65 2.98
CA THR A 143 -11.24 2.49 3.30
C THR A 143 -10.49 2.71 4.62
N LEU A 144 -9.95 3.91 4.85
CA LEU A 144 -9.29 4.26 6.13
C LEU A 144 -10.29 4.30 7.29
N GLU A 145 -11.52 4.78 7.07
CA GLU A 145 -12.57 4.73 8.10
C GLU A 145 -12.85 3.31 8.56
N ARG A 146 -12.95 2.36 7.63
CA ARG A 146 -13.13 0.93 7.96
C ARG A 146 -11.95 0.33 8.72
N VAL A 147 -10.73 0.78 8.46
CA VAL A 147 -9.56 0.39 9.28
C VAL A 147 -9.73 0.92 10.70
N LEU A 148 -10.19 2.15 10.87
CA LEU A 148 -10.41 2.77 12.17
C LEU A 148 -11.54 2.12 13.00
N GLU A 149 -12.35 1.24 12.43
CA GLU A 149 -13.34 0.44 13.16
C GLU A 149 -12.69 -0.69 13.98
N PHE A 150 -11.43 -1.07 13.68
CA PHE A 150 -10.72 -2.09 14.45
C PHE A 150 -10.03 -1.50 15.68
N GLU A 151 -9.77 -2.38 16.67
CA GLU A 151 -9.05 -2.01 17.88
C GLU A 151 -7.55 -2.19 17.69
N PHE A 152 -6.80 -1.11 17.78
CA PHE A 152 -5.34 -1.06 17.78
C PHE A 152 -4.87 0.34 18.26
N GLU A 153 -3.63 0.42 18.72
CA GLU A 153 -2.98 1.68 19.09
C GLU A 153 -1.76 1.96 18.20
N ILE A 154 -1.00 0.91 17.88
CA ILE A 154 0.24 1.03 17.10
C ILE A 154 -0.08 0.85 15.61
N VAL A 155 0.39 1.78 14.79
CA VAL A 155 0.23 1.76 13.33
C VAL A 155 1.59 1.71 12.66
N SER A 156 1.84 0.62 11.93
CA SER A 156 3.00 0.49 11.04
C SER A 156 2.57 0.83 9.61
N PRO A 157 2.96 1.98 9.06
CA PRO A 157 2.67 2.33 7.67
C PRO A 157 3.56 1.54 6.71
N GLY A 158 3.25 1.59 5.40
CA GLY A 158 4.17 1.13 4.36
C GLY A 158 5.39 2.04 4.23
N HIS A 159 5.15 3.35 4.34
CA HIS A 159 6.19 4.38 4.27
C HIS A 159 6.03 5.40 5.40
N GLY A 160 7.18 5.83 5.93
CA GLY A 160 7.25 6.77 7.04
C GLY A 160 7.43 6.09 8.40
N ALA A 161 7.44 6.88 9.46
CA ALA A 161 7.63 6.39 10.82
C ALA A 161 6.36 5.70 11.34
N THR A 162 6.51 4.77 12.29
CA THR A 162 5.41 4.23 13.07
C THR A 162 4.61 5.37 13.72
N THR A 163 3.30 5.23 13.76
CA THR A 163 2.36 6.22 14.26
C THR A 163 1.21 5.55 15.04
N ASP A 164 0.10 6.23 15.16
CA ASP A 164 -1.10 5.84 15.87
C ASP A 164 -2.37 6.12 15.05
N ARG A 165 -3.54 5.99 15.67
CA ARG A 165 -4.84 6.24 15.05
C ARG A 165 -5.00 7.69 14.56
N ASP A 166 -4.35 8.65 15.22
CA ASP A 166 -4.42 10.06 14.82
C ASP A 166 -3.60 10.30 13.54
N GLY A 167 -2.50 9.58 13.34
CA GLY A 167 -1.79 9.58 12.06
C GLY A 167 -2.65 9.09 10.89
N ILE A 168 -3.46 8.04 11.11
CA ILE A 168 -4.44 7.58 10.08
C ILE A 168 -5.50 8.66 9.82
N ARG A 169 -6.05 9.32 10.85
CA ARG A 169 -7.05 10.38 10.68
C ARG A 169 -6.50 11.59 9.92
N GLN A 170 -5.24 11.95 10.17
CA GLN A 170 -4.57 13.02 9.43
C GLN A 170 -4.44 12.65 7.95
N PHE A 171 -3.99 11.43 7.66
CA PHE A 171 -3.89 10.94 6.28
C PHE A 171 -5.27 10.81 5.61
N GLN A 172 -6.29 10.36 6.34
CA GLN A 172 -7.68 10.33 5.88
C GLN A 172 -8.17 11.72 5.48
N SER A 173 -7.90 12.74 6.31
CA SER A 173 -8.26 14.13 6.02
C SER A 173 -7.56 14.66 4.76
N PHE A 174 -6.28 14.32 4.58
CA PHE A 174 -5.53 14.62 3.36
C PHE A 174 -6.17 13.98 2.13
N MET A 175 -6.46 12.68 2.17
CA MET A 175 -7.08 11.96 1.05
C MET A 175 -8.51 12.46 0.76
N ALA A 176 -9.28 12.83 1.78
CA ALA A 176 -10.61 13.40 1.61
C ALA A 176 -10.56 14.77 0.90
N GLN A 177 -9.62 15.64 1.30
CA GLN A 177 -9.42 16.93 0.65
C GLN A 177 -8.95 16.77 -0.79
N LEU A 178 -8.06 15.84 -1.06
CA LEU A 178 -7.56 15.53 -2.39
C LEU A 178 -8.71 15.02 -3.30
N SER A 179 -9.54 14.11 -2.80
CA SER A 179 -10.74 13.61 -3.48
C SER A 179 -11.73 14.73 -3.81
N GLN A 180 -11.95 15.67 -2.89
CA GLN A 180 -12.83 16.82 -3.11
C GLN A 180 -12.29 17.75 -4.20
N ILE A 181 -10.96 18.00 -4.21
CA ILE A 181 -10.32 18.82 -5.26
C ILE A 181 -10.52 18.18 -6.64
N GLY A 182 -10.29 16.88 -6.78
CA GLY A 182 -10.55 16.17 -8.03
C GLY A 182 -12.01 16.23 -8.47
N SER A 183 -12.93 15.98 -7.55
CA SER A 183 -14.38 16.03 -7.82
C SER A 183 -14.84 17.40 -8.26
N ASP A 184 -14.37 18.48 -7.62
CA ASP A 184 -14.69 19.86 -7.99
C ASP A 184 -14.11 20.21 -9.37
N ALA A 185 -12.89 19.77 -9.65
CA ALA A 185 -12.25 19.99 -10.95
C ALA A 185 -13.06 19.33 -12.08
N ALA A 186 -13.51 18.09 -11.88
CA ALA A 186 -14.36 17.40 -12.85
C ALA A 186 -15.72 18.12 -13.03
N ALA A 187 -16.37 18.52 -11.94
CA ALA A 187 -17.67 19.21 -11.99
C ALA A 187 -17.60 20.58 -12.68
N GLN A 188 -16.48 21.28 -12.56
CA GLN A 188 -16.28 22.63 -13.11
C GLN A 188 -15.56 22.62 -14.48
N GLY A 189 -15.14 21.46 -14.96
CA GLY A 189 -14.33 21.36 -16.19
C GLY A 189 -12.96 22.03 -16.06
N THR A 190 -12.37 22.05 -14.86
CA THR A 190 -11.08 22.66 -14.59
C THR A 190 -9.97 21.85 -15.26
N SER A 191 -9.03 22.50 -15.93
CA SER A 191 -7.92 21.83 -16.57
C SER A 191 -6.95 21.22 -15.55
N LEU A 192 -6.15 20.22 -15.98
CA LEU A 192 -5.06 19.69 -15.15
C LEU A 192 -4.10 20.80 -14.72
N ALA A 193 -3.70 21.68 -15.67
CA ALA A 193 -2.77 22.77 -15.38
C ALA A 193 -3.28 23.71 -14.28
N ASP A 194 -4.55 24.04 -14.28
CA ASP A 194 -5.16 24.88 -13.24
C ASP A 194 -5.32 24.11 -11.92
N THR A 195 -5.64 22.81 -11.98
CA THR A 195 -5.75 21.96 -10.80
C THR A 195 -4.40 21.85 -10.08
N LEU A 196 -3.28 21.73 -10.80
CA LEU A 196 -1.94 21.68 -10.23
C LEU A 196 -1.52 22.98 -9.53
N GLN A 197 -2.16 24.11 -9.85
CA GLN A 197 -1.90 25.41 -9.23
C GLN A 197 -2.80 25.70 -8.01
N THR A 198 -3.64 24.74 -7.62
CA THR A 198 -4.58 24.96 -6.49
C THR A 198 -3.84 25.18 -5.16
N ASP A 199 -4.31 26.14 -4.39
CA ASP A 199 -3.92 26.36 -2.97
C ASP A 199 -4.84 25.65 -1.97
N ARG A 200 -5.86 24.94 -2.46
CA ARG A 200 -6.90 24.31 -1.63
C ARG A 200 -6.41 23.05 -0.90
N LEU A 201 -5.32 22.42 -1.34
CA LEU A 201 -4.71 21.30 -0.62
C LEU A 201 -3.88 21.86 0.54
N THR A 202 -4.41 21.80 1.74
CA THR A 202 -3.78 22.31 2.97
C THR A 202 -3.54 21.21 4.01
N ALA A 203 -4.18 20.06 3.84
CA ALA A 203 -4.02 18.92 4.74
C ALA A 203 -2.69 18.16 4.52
N ASP A 204 -1.87 18.60 3.57
CA ASP A 204 -0.53 18.08 3.30
C ASP A 204 0.59 18.86 4.03
N GLU A 205 0.25 19.69 5.02
CA GLU A 205 1.25 20.38 5.82
C GLU A 205 2.20 19.38 6.51
N GLY A 206 3.51 19.53 6.25
CA GLY A 206 4.55 18.64 6.76
C GLY A 206 4.67 17.31 6.03
N TYR A 207 4.06 17.17 4.85
CA TYR A 207 4.29 16.03 3.97
C TYR A 207 5.56 16.20 3.15
N GLU A 208 6.29 15.13 2.98
CA GLU A 208 7.54 15.09 2.22
C GLU A 208 7.41 14.18 1.00
N PRO A 209 8.05 14.53 -0.12
CA PRO A 209 8.16 13.63 -1.27
C PRO A 209 8.94 12.36 -0.92
N ILE A 210 8.57 11.24 -1.54
CA ILE A 210 9.38 10.03 -1.48
C ILE A 210 10.36 10.01 -2.64
N SER A 211 11.66 9.95 -2.34
CA SER A 211 12.75 10.07 -3.33
C SER A 211 13.56 8.78 -3.51
N PHE A 212 13.02 7.61 -3.24
CA PHE A 212 13.81 6.38 -3.38
C PHE A 212 13.88 5.84 -4.83
N VAL A 213 13.11 6.39 -5.74
CA VAL A 213 13.21 6.09 -7.18
C VAL A 213 13.29 7.41 -7.95
N VAL A 214 14.42 7.66 -8.56
CA VAL A 214 14.76 8.91 -9.27
C VAL A 214 13.76 9.26 -10.41
N SER A 215 12.87 8.35 -10.78
CA SER A 215 11.91 8.49 -11.87
C SER A 215 10.44 8.65 -11.44
N LEU A 216 10.08 8.41 -10.20
CA LEU A 216 8.74 8.60 -9.67
C LEU A 216 8.78 9.75 -8.66
N GLY A 217 8.40 10.94 -9.09
CA GLY A 217 8.16 12.06 -8.20
C GLY A 217 6.84 11.85 -7.47
N LEU A 218 6.86 11.15 -6.33
CA LEU A 218 5.71 11.11 -5.44
C LEU A 218 5.69 12.41 -4.63
N ASP A 219 5.06 13.43 -5.20
CA ASP A 219 5.02 14.78 -4.68
C ASP A 219 3.59 15.37 -4.79
N ARG A 220 3.44 16.63 -4.39
CA ARG A 220 2.15 17.33 -4.46
C ARG A 220 1.56 17.39 -5.88
N PRO A 221 2.31 17.76 -6.94
CA PRO A 221 1.80 17.69 -8.31
C PRO A 221 1.29 16.30 -8.70
N PHE A 222 2.02 15.25 -8.37
CA PHE A 222 1.62 13.87 -8.66
C PHE A 222 0.25 13.52 -8.08
N VAL A 223 0.04 13.75 -6.78
CA VAL A 223 -1.23 13.38 -6.14
C VAL A 223 -2.41 14.21 -6.64
N LEU A 224 -2.20 15.50 -6.94
CA LEU A 224 -3.20 16.36 -7.56
C LEU A 224 -3.57 15.87 -8.97
N GLN A 225 -2.58 15.45 -9.76
CA GLN A 225 -2.80 14.85 -11.07
C GLN A 225 -3.64 13.58 -10.96
N ARG A 226 -3.30 12.66 -10.05
CA ARG A 226 -4.06 11.41 -9.84
C ARG A 226 -5.52 11.68 -9.43
N ALA A 227 -5.75 12.66 -8.57
CA ALA A 227 -7.11 13.07 -8.19
C ALA A 227 -7.91 13.61 -9.38
N TRP A 228 -7.27 14.43 -10.22
CA TRP A 228 -7.89 14.94 -11.44
C TRP A 228 -8.17 13.83 -12.46
N GLU A 229 -7.20 12.95 -12.71
CA GLU A 229 -7.32 11.83 -13.65
C GLU A 229 -8.47 10.89 -13.27
N GLU A 230 -8.54 10.47 -12.00
CA GLU A 230 -9.62 9.60 -11.53
C GLU A 230 -10.98 10.28 -11.67
N ALA A 231 -11.10 11.54 -11.23
CA ALA A 231 -12.36 12.24 -11.21
C ALA A 231 -12.90 12.59 -12.60
N THR A 232 -12.01 12.89 -13.55
CA THR A 232 -12.39 13.23 -14.94
C THR A 232 -12.46 12.01 -15.87
N GLY A 233 -11.94 10.89 -15.45
CA GLY A 233 -11.79 9.69 -16.29
C GLY A 233 -10.70 9.82 -17.38
N ASN A 234 -9.81 10.82 -17.27
CA ASN A 234 -8.73 11.08 -18.23
C ASN A 234 -7.42 10.36 -17.86
N PHE A 235 -7.53 9.19 -17.26
CA PHE A 235 -6.38 8.34 -16.97
C PHE A 235 -6.06 7.48 -18.20
N GLU A 236 -4.88 7.68 -18.79
CA GLU A 236 -4.34 6.80 -19.85
C GLU A 236 -3.46 5.73 -19.19
N ARG A 237 -3.85 4.47 -19.36
CA ARG A 237 -2.98 3.35 -18.94
C ARG A 237 -1.69 3.38 -19.72
N LEU A 238 -0.57 3.25 -19.06
CA LEU A 238 0.72 3.06 -19.70
C LEU A 238 0.73 1.67 -20.36
N ASN A 239 0.70 1.65 -21.71
CA ASN A 239 0.78 0.43 -22.49
C ASN A 239 2.19 -0.16 -22.49
#